data_65c55bc01f39f417018e6268b8bb9fa9
#
_entry.id   65c55bc01f39f417018e6268b8bb9fa9
#
_cell.length_a   1.000
_cell.length_b   1.000
_cell.length_c   1.000
_cell.angle_alpha   90.00
_cell.angle_beta   90.00
_cell.angle_gamma   90.00
#
_symmetry.space_group_name_H-M   'P 1'
#
loop_
_entity.id
_entity.type
_entity.pdbx_description
1 polymer ?
#
loop_
_entity_poly.entity_id
_entity_poly.type
_entity_poly.pdbx_seq_one_letter_code
_entity_poly.pdbx_strand_id
1 'polypeptide(L)' 'MDIPIDHEKCATCRWWTGARDVRFVGPTPKFVTVKGLLPAELCKGWDGNRKFGAASSCPRWSKWERL' A
#
# COMPACT_ATOMS: atom_id res chain seq x y z
N MET A 1 10.88 -5.00 0.15
CA MET A 1 10.72 -4.03 1.23
C MET A 1 9.41 -4.29 1.93
N ASP A 2 9.45 -4.35 3.25
CA ASP A 2 8.27 -4.65 4.06
C ASP A 2 7.77 -3.39 4.76
N ILE A 3 6.46 -3.14 4.64
CA ILE A 3 5.82 -1.97 5.26
C ILE A 3 4.83 -2.49 6.30
N PRO A 4 4.98 -2.10 7.59
CA PRO A 4 4.04 -2.53 8.62
C PRO A 4 2.61 -2.12 8.31
N ILE A 5 1.66 -3.00 8.63
CA ILE A 5 0.25 -2.78 8.28
C ILE A 5 -0.41 -1.63 9.04
N ASP A 6 0.17 -1.20 10.15
CA ASP A 6 -0.33 -0.07 10.92
C ASP A 6 0.16 1.30 10.42
N HIS A 7 1.00 1.31 9.40
CA HIS A 7 1.43 2.54 8.74
C HIS A 7 0.44 2.92 7.64
N GLU A 8 -0.04 4.14 7.67
CA GLU A 8 -0.97 4.67 6.67
C GLU A 8 -0.21 5.13 5.42
N LYS A 9 0.29 4.15 4.67
CA LYS A 9 1.05 4.36 3.44
C LYS A 9 0.30 3.78 2.24
N CYS A 10 0.67 4.17 1.05
CA CYS A 10 0.02 3.65 -0.16
C CYS A 10 0.09 2.13 -0.25
N ALA A 11 1.19 1.52 0.20
CA ALA A 11 1.30 0.07 0.22
C ALA A 11 0.22 -0.61 1.05
N THR A 12 -0.33 0.05 2.07
CA THR A 12 -1.40 -0.48 2.92
C THR A 12 -2.77 0.10 2.55
N CYS A 13 -2.84 0.91 1.52
CA CYS A 13 -4.06 1.59 1.09
C CYS A 13 -4.81 0.75 0.05
N ARG A 14 -6.13 0.64 0.22
CA ARG A 14 -6.97 -0.13 -0.70
C ARG A 14 -7.02 0.46 -2.12
N TRP A 15 -6.72 1.74 -2.28
CA TRP A 15 -6.81 2.43 -3.56
C TRP A 15 -5.56 2.32 -4.40
N TRP A 16 -4.44 1.90 -3.82
CA TRP A 16 -3.18 1.79 -4.53
C TRP A 16 -3.16 0.53 -5.40
N THR A 17 -2.73 0.66 -6.65
CA THR A 17 -2.77 -0.42 -7.64
C THR A 17 -1.44 -1.14 -7.84
N GLY A 18 -0.40 -0.76 -7.11
CA GLY A 18 0.92 -1.38 -7.23
C GLY A 18 0.94 -2.84 -6.81
N ALA A 19 1.88 -3.60 -7.36
CA ALA A 19 2.07 -5.00 -7.00
C ALA A 19 2.57 -5.10 -5.56
N ARG A 20 1.90 -5.94 -4.77
CA ARG A 20 2.20 -6.11 -3.35
C ARG A 20 1.69 -7.45 -2.85
N ASP A 21 2.32 -7.95 -1.80
CA ASP A 21 1.92 -9.18 -1.12
C ASP A 21 1.77 -8.92 0.37
N VAL A 22 0.93 -9.73 1.03
CA VAL A 22 0.76 -9.68 2.48
C VAL A 22 1.68 -10.71 3.12
N ARG A 23 2.47 -10.27 4.11
CA ARG A 23 3.28 -11.18 4.92
C ARG A 23 2.62 -11.40 6.27
N PHE A 24 2.50 -12.65 6.65
CA PHE A 24 1.89 -13.05 7.91
C PHE A 24 2.95 -13.43 8.94
N VAL A 25 2.64 -13.16 10.21
CA VAL A 25 3.36 -13.74 11.35
C VAL A 25 2.33 -14.59 12.07
N GLY A 26 2.47 -15.92 11.94
CA GLY A 26 1.43 -16.83 12.36
C GLY A 26 0.17 -16.61 11.53
N PRO A 27 -1.03 -16.55 12.12
CA PRO A 27 -2.28 -16.32 11.41
C PRO A 27 -2.56 -14.82 11.15
N THR A 28 -1.69 -13.92 11.61
CA THR A 28 -1.96 -12.47 11.57
C THR A 28 -1.13 -11.78 10.52
N PRO A 29 -1.75 -10.98 9.62
CA PRO A 29 -0.99 -10.16 8.68
C PRO A 29 -0.21 -9.09 9.44
N LYS A 30 1.08 -8.92 9.11
CA LYS A 30 1.96 -7.96 9.79
C LYS A 30 2.58 -6.94 8.84
N PHE A 31 2.85 -7.34 7.61
CA PHE A 31 3.56 -6.48 6.66
C PHE A 31 2.96 -6.61 5.28
N VAL A 32 3.10 -5.53 4.51
CA VAL A 32 2.89 -5.57 3.06
C VAL A 32 4.26 -5.53 2.40
N THR A 33 4.56 -6.51 1.58
CA THR A 33 5.84 -6.59 0.86
C THR A 33 5.69 -5.97 -0.52
N VAL A 34 6.56 -5.05 -0.85
CA VAL A 34 6.66 -4.43 -2.17
C VAL A 34 8.09 -4.56 -2.69
N LYS A 35 8.26 -4.53 -4.02
CA LYS A 35 9.58 -4.67 -4.62
C LYS A 35 10.48 -3.46 -4.37
N GLY A 36 9.89 -2.31 -4.09
CA GLY A 36 10.64 -1.09 -3.87
C GLY A 36 9.69 0.11 -3.93
N LEU A 37 10.25 1.30 -3.87
CA LEU A 37 9.45 2.53 -3.86
C LEU A 37 9.11 3.01 -5.28
N LEU A 38 9.81 2.52 -6.28
CA LEU A 38 9.64 2.91 -7.68
C LEU A 38 9.42 1.68 -8.54
N PRO A 39 8.71 1.83 -9.65
CA PRO A 39 8.01 3.04 -10.08
C PRO A 39 6.77 3.34 -9.23
N ALA A 40 6.34 4.59 -9.24
CA ALA A 40 5.08 4.97 -8.63
C ALA A 40 3.92 4.33 -9.40
N GLU A 41 2.87 3.96 -8.68
CA GLU A 41 1.70 3.30 -9.25
C GLU A 41 0.43 4.11 -9.03
N LEU A 42 -0.56 3.88 -9.87
CA LEU A 42 -1.81 4.63 -9.84
C LEU A 42 -2.59 4.40 -8.55
N CYS A 43 -3.09 5.49 -7.98
CA CYS A 43 -3.98 5.46 -6.84
C CYS A 43 -5.41 5.80 -7.27
N LYS A 44 -6.33 4.86 -7.13
CA LYS A 44 -7.72 5.01 -7.55
C LYS A 44 -8.54 5.91 -6.65
N GLY A 45 -8.01 6.29 -5.49
CA GLY A 45 -8.68 7.20 -4.56
C GLY A 45 -8.70 8.65 -4.98
N TRP A 46 -8.01 8.98 -6.07
CA TRP A 46 -7.91 10.34 -6.58
C TRP A 46 -8.52 10.46 -7.97
N ASP A 47 -9.08 11.62 -8.25
CA ASP A 47 -9.53 11.94 -9.60
C ASP A 47 -8.32 12.09 -10.51
N GLY A 48 -8.43 11.55 -11.73
CA GLY A 48 -7.35 11.59 -12.69
C GLY A 48 -6.29 10.52 -12.42
N ASN A 49 -5.13 10.69 -13.06
CA ASN A 49 -4.08 9.69 -13.05
C ASN A 49 -2.96 10.06 -12.07
N ARG A 50 -3.26 10.04 -10.80
CA ARG A 50 -2.24 10.29 -9.78
C ARG A 50 -1.51 9.00 -9.42
N LYS A 51 -0.19 9.08 -9.41
CA LYS A 51 0.68 7.95 -9.09
C LYS A 51 1.45 8.23 -7.80
N PHE A 52 1.55 7.21 -6.96
CA PHE A 52 2.25 7.31 -5.67
C PHE A 52 3.17 6.12 -5.50
N GLY A 53 4.34 6.36 -4.89
CA GLY A 53 5.20 5.28 -4.46
C GLY A 53 4.61 4.56 -3.24
N ALA A 54 5.08 3.34 -2.98
CA ALA A 54 4.56 2.50 -1.90
C ALA A 54 4.64 3.14 -0.51
N ALA A 55 5.65 3.97 -0.26
CA ALA A 55 5.84 4.65 1.02
C ALA A 55 5.20 6.03 1.10
N SER A 56 4.49 6.45 0.05
CA SER A 56 3.79 7.74 0.05
C SER A 56 2.60 7.70 0.98
N SER A 57 2.26 8.86 1.54
CA SER A 57 1.06 9.04 2.37
C SER A 57 0.06 9.88 1.61
N CYS A 58 -1.24 9.67 1.90
CA CYS A 58 -2.26 10.47 1.26
C CYS A 58 -3.45 10.64 2.20
N PRO A 59 -4.13 11.81 2.18
CA PRO A 59 -5.26 12.04 3.08
C PRO A 59 -6.49 11.20 2.77
N ARG A 60 -6.51 10.53 1.62
CA ARG A 60 -7.59 9.62 1.24
C ARG A 60 -7.28 8.17 1.56
N TRP A 61 -6.27 7.90 2.37
CA TRP A 61 -5.89 6.55 2.75
C TRP A 61 -7.08 5.82 3.37
N SER A 62 -7.24 4.56 2.96
CA SER A 62 -8.20 3.65 3.54
C SER A 62 -7.56 2.27 3.63
N LYS A 63 -7.77 1.57 4.72
CA LYS A 63 -7.14 0.27 4.94
C LYS A 63 -7.46 -0.72 3.83
N TRP A 64 -6.42 -1.39 3.32
CA TRP A 64 -6.59 -2.44 2.33
C TRP A 64 -7.32 -3.63 2.96
N GLU A 65 -8.34 -4.12 2.30
CA GLU A 65 -9.25 -5.13 2.85
C GLU A 65 -8.59 -6.47 3.14
N ARG A 66 -7.40 -6.73 2.61
CA ARG A 66 -6.66 -7.95 2.91
C ARG A 66 -5.92 -7.90 4.25
N LEU A 67 -5.94 -6.78 4.91
CA LEU A 67 -5.28 -6.61 6.21
C LEU A 67 -6.31 -6.73 7.38
#